data_b461d6612e6d1aab4e31f5e9baa415c9
#
_entry.id   b461d6612e6d1aab4e31f5e9baa415c9
#
_cell.length_a   1.000
_cell.length_b   1.000
_cell.length_c   1.000
_cell.angle_alpha   90.00
_cell.angle_beta   90.00
_cell.angle_gamma   90.00
#
_symmetry.space_group_name_H-M   'P 1'
#
loop_
_entity.id
_entity.type
_entity.pdbx_description
1 polymer ?
#
loop_
_entity_poly.entity_id
_entity_poly.type
_entity_poly.pdbx_seq_one_letter_code
_entity_poly.pdbx_strand_id
1 'polypeptide(L)'
;IKAGDYIIYETKAPEGYYLHEEWRIPEDESKVGVIGEGGKHVRIDKAAMEIEENKPANQLDLYYIVDMEDEPLMSKLEIVKTGEMFTNISQEQTEYGSKYTPIWELRGLEGVTYEIYAAKDIVSPDGRVTYVEEGEKVDTITTKSEGIATSKELYPGEYRIEEIEAPEGYLIDEEIENVVLESKDELVRVETTTKELNDVRQKLLISLRKEFEDINFANGQELEQRAVFGVYTKDRLQTVDGKEVIEADSLLDIIEVEGNEDVTSTIDLPEGSYYVKELETSYPYTISEEIREVEVSYEGNEREFITYELEGMVND
;
A
#
# COMPACT_ATOMS: atom_id res chain seq x y z
N ILE A 1 31.24 -43.59 25.24
CA ILE A 1 30.29 -44.10 24.23
C ILE A 1 30.89 -45.42 23.69
N LYS A 2 30.07 -46.42 23.36
CA LYS A 2 30.49 -47.69 22.74
C LYS A 2 30.49 -47.54 21.21
N ALA A 3 31.20 -48.44 20.52
CA ALA A 3 31.08 -48.53 19.07
C ALA A 3 29.64 -48.92 18.70
N GLY A 4 29.05 -48.26 17.71
CA GLY A 4 27.66 -48.45 17.27
C GLY A 4 27.15 -47.32 16.40
N ASP A 5 25.91 -47.45 15.99
CA ASP A 5 25.19 -46.40 15.28
C ASP A 5 24.42 -45.55 16.29
N TYR A 6 24.49 -44.25 16.12
CA TYR A 6 23.85 -43.24 16.97
C TYR A 6 23.10 -42.25 16.11
N ILE A 7 22.00 -41.75 16.63
CA ILE A 7 21.28 -40.61 16.04
C ILE A 7 21.34 -39.48 17.08
N ILE A 8 21.84 -38.32 16.66
CA ILE A 8 21.94 -37.13 17.48
C ILE A 8 20.80 -36.20 17.05
N TYR A 9 19.96 -35.84 18.00
CA TYR A 9 18.90 -34.86 17.79
C TYR A 9 19.27 -33.55 18.45
N GLU A 10 18.98 -32.46 17.75
CA GLU A 10 18.92 -31.15 18.38
C GLU A 10 17.54 -31.00 19.05
N THR A 11 17.53 -30.67 20.33
CA THR A 11 16.33 -30.56 21.13
C THR A 11 15.88 -29.11 21.33
N LYS A 12 16.77 -28.17 21.06
CA LYS A 12 16.56 -26.75 21.15
C LYS A 12 17.63 -26.01 20.35
N ALA A 13 17.21 -25.09 19.46
CA ALA A 13 18.14 -24.20 18.79
C ALA A 13 18.64 -23.10 19.75
N PRO A 14 19.80 -22.50 19.51
CA PRO A 14 20.19 -21.26 20.17
C PRO A 14 19.17 -20.15 19.90
N GLU A 15 19.10 -19.16 20.79
CA GLU A 15 18.19 -18.02 20.61
C GLU A 15 18.46 -17.30 19.26
N GLY A 16 17.41 -17.08 18.47
CA GLY A 16 17.49 -16.45 17.15
C GLY A 16 17.89 -17.39 16.01
N TYR A 17 17.93 -18.69 16.27
CA TYR A 17 18.23 -19.70 15.25
C TYR A 17 17.05 -20.69 15.08
N TYR A 18 16.95 -21.24 13.87
CA TYR A 18 15.92 -22.18 13.49
C TYR A 18 16.27 -23.59 13.89
N LEU A 19 15.37 -24.27 14.60
CA LEU A 19 15.51 -25.69 14.92
C LEU A 19 15.16 -26.53 13.68
N HIS A 20 16.19 -26.92 12.93
CA HIS A 20 16.05 -27.52 11.62
C HIS A 20 15.30 -28.86 11.66
N GLU A 21 14.35 -29.06 10.74
CA GLU A 21 13.49 -30.26 10.69
C GLU A 21 14.32 -31.56 10.57
N GLU A 22 15.44 -31.52 9.83
CA GLU A 22 16.29 -32.67 9.62
C GLU A 22 17.06 -33.10 10.90
N TRP A 23 17.17 -32.18 11.89
CA TRP A 23 17.98 -32.44 13.09
C TRP A 23 17.16 -32.57 14.35
N ARG A 24 15.90 -32.15 14.34
CA ARG A 24 15.01 -32.28 15.49
C ARG A 24 14.44 -33.69 15.66
N ILE A 25 13.90 -33.97 16.84
CA ILE A 25 13.16 -35.18 17.12
C ILE A 25 11.92 -35.22 16.23
N PRO A 26 11.69 -36.29 15.45
CA PRO A 26 10.47 -36.42 14.65
C PRO A 26 9.21 -36.31 15.49
N GLU A 27 8.19 -35.59 14.98
CA GLU A 27 6.87 -35.49 15.61
C GLU A 27 6.15 -36.84 15.66
N ASP A 28 6.39 -37.69 14.67
CA ASP A 28 5.92 -39.08 14.64
C ASP A 28 6.85 -39.98 15.52
N GLU A 29 6.38 -40.33 16.70
CA GLU A 29 7.10 -41.15 17.64
C GLU A 29 7.63 -42.47 17.03
N SER A 30 6.98 -43.03 16.02
CA SER A 30 7.40 -44.26 15.33
C SER A 30 8.70 -44.08 14.52
N LYS A 31 9.04 -42.85 14.18
CA LYS A 31 10.23 -42.45 13.43
C LYS A 31 11.43 -42.15 14.32
N VAL A 32 11.20 -41.95 15.61
CA VAL A 32 12.30 -41.69 16.57
C VAL A 32 13.28 -42.85 16.63
N GLY A 33 14.56 -42.59 16.40
CA GLY A 33 15.59 -43.62 16.36
C GLY A 33 15.72 -44.36 15.02
N VAL A 34 14.94 -43.93 13.99
CA VAL A 34 15.04 -44.51 12.64
C VAL A 34 16.02 -43.68 11.80
N ILE A 35 17.03 -44.33 11.23
CA ILE A 35 18.05 -43.68 10.38
C ILE A 35 17.34 -43.09 9.12
N GLY A 36 17.57 -41.79 8.88
CA GLY A 36 16.98 -41.06 7.74
C GLY A 36 15.60 -40.45 8.02
N GLU A 37 15.04 -40.58 9.21
CA GLU A 37 13.78 -40.01 9.63
C GLU A 37 13.94 -38.86 10.66
N GLY A 38 15.03 -38.08 10.56
CA GLY A 38 15.40 -36.98 11.44
C GLY A 38 16.61 -37.33 12.33
N GLY A 39 17.29 -36.28 12.78
CA GLY A 39 18.53 -36.39 13.51
C GLY A 39 19.76 -36.72 12.65
N LYS A 40 20.94 -36.38 13.16
CA LYS A 40 22.21 -36.67 12.50
C LYS A 40 22.67 -38.09 12.81
N HIS A 41 22.69 -38.95 11.80
CA HIS A 41 23.24 -40.31 11.96
C HIS A 41 24.76 -40.29 12.04
N VAL A 42 25.30 -40.87 13.08
CA VAL A 42 26.73 -40.98 13.34
C VAL A 42 27.06 -42.41 13.64
N ARG A 43 28.01 -42.98 12.89
CA ARG A 43 28.56 -44.31 13.14
C ARG A 43 29.90 -44.17 13.81
N ILE A 44 29.99 -44.68 15.03
CA ILE A 44 31.22 -44.79 15.78
C ILE A 44 31.71 -46.23 15.65
N ASP A 45 32.81 -46.43 14.94
CA ASP A 45 33.43 -47.74 14.82
C ASP A 45 34.76 -47.80 15.58
N LYS A 46 35.28 -49.01 15.71
CA LYS A 46 36.54 -49.20 16.42
C LYS A 46 37.73 -48.58 15.71
N ALA A 47 37.67 -48.40 14.40
CA ALA A 47 38.77 -47.81 13.62
C ALA A 47 38.84 -46.31 13.81
N ALA A 48 37.66 -45.64 14.00
CA ALA A 48 37.57 -44.21 14.35
C ALA A 48 38.16 -43.94 15.77
N MET A 49 38.32 -44.93 16.56
CA MET A 49 38.94 -44.89 17.89
C MET A 49 40.47 -45.20 17.88
N GLU A 50 41.17 -45.02 16.76
CA GLU A 50 42.59 -45.18 16.70
C GLU A 50 43.29 -44.21 17.65
N ILE A 51 44.02 -44.86 18.58
CA ILE A 51 44.71 -44.26 19.68
C ILE A 51 45.94 -43.51 19.13
N GLU A 52 46.10 -42.24 19.48
CA GLU A 52 47.36 -41.55 19.37
C GLU A 52 48.39 -42.38 20.20
N GLU A 53 49.27 -43.05 19.51
CA GLU A 53 50.18 -44.08 20.05
C GLU A 53 51.09 -43.68 21.24
N ASN A 54 50.98 -42.42 21.71
CA ASN A 54 51.88 -41.89 22.73
C ASN A 54 51.24 -41.37 24.02
N LYS A 55 49.95 -41.61 24.25
CA LYS A 55 49.30 -41.23 25.51
C LYS A 55 48.99 -42.43 26.39
N PRO A 56 49.22 -42.35 27.74
CA PRO A 56 48.79 -43.38 28.66
C PRO A 56 47.28 -43.65 28.54
N ALA A 57 46.84 -44.91 28.56
CA ALA A 57 45.46 -45.34 28.38
C ALA A 57 44.45 -44.72 29.35
N ASN A 58 44.87 -44.16 30.46
CA ASN A 58 44.07 -43.45 31.46
C ASN A 58 43.96 -41.96 31.20
N GLN A 59 44.51 -41.40 30.10
CA GLN A 59 44.47 -40.01 29.67
C GLN A 59 43.90 -39.83 28.25
N LEU A 60 43.26 -40.85 27.70
CA LEU A 60 42.69 -40.84 26.36
C LEU A 60 41.26 -40.35 26.45
N ASP A 61 41.08 -39.10 26.12
CA ASP A 61 39.75 -38.53 25.80
C ASP A 61 39.54 -38.66 24.29
N LEU A 62 38.69 -39.58 23.88
CA LEU A 62 38.32 -39.77 22.50
C LEU A 62 37.10 -38.88 22.22
N TYR A 63 37.26 -37.92 21.33
CA TYR A 63 36.18 -37.02 20.86
C TYR A 63 35.75 -37.45 19.47
N TYR A 64 34.45 -37.52 19.28
CA TYR A 64 33.84 -37.56 17.95
C TYR A 64 33.18 -36.21 17.72
N ILE A 65 33.68 -35.44 16.74
CA ILE A 65 33.16 -34.12 16.40
C ILE A 65 32.05 -34.30 15.39
N VAL A 66 30.91 -33.75 15.69
CA VAL A 66 29.75 -33.67 14.79
C VAL A 66 29.46 -32.20 14.55
N ASP A 67 29.64 -31.77 13.33
CA ASP A 67 29.31 -30.41 12.93
C ASP A 67 27.81 -30.35 12.55
N MET A 68 27.13 -29.44 13.18
CA MET A 68 25.74 -29.06 12.88
C MET A 68 25.74 -27.55 12.71
N GLU A 69 25.14 -27.07 11.61
CA GLU A 69 25.05 -25.65 11.31
C GLU A 69 23.62 -25.16 11.56
N ASP A 70 23.49 -24.12 12.36
CA ASP A 70 22.21 -23.49 12.65
C ASP A 70 21.98 -22.35 11.65
N GLU A 71 20.76 -22.29 11.10
CA GLU A 71 20.34 -21.20 10.26
C GLU A 71 19.69 -20.12 11.13
N PRO A 72 19.99 -18.84 10.89
CA PRO A 72 19.28 -17.76 11.61
C PRO A 72 17.80 -17.78 11.26
N LEU A 73 16.96 -17.41 12.22
CA LEU A 73 15.57 -17.09 11.96
C LEU A 73 15.49 -15.87 11.05
N MET A 74 14.54 -15.90 10.13
CA MET A 74 14.33 -14.83 9.15
C MET A 74 12.91 -14.28 9.27
N SER A 75 12.69 -13.10 8.70
CA SER A 75 11.39 -12.45 8.63
C SER A 75 11.13 -11.92 7.23
N LYS A 76 9.86 -11.72 6.89
CA LYS A 76 9.42 -10.98 5.71
C LYS A 76 8.52 -9.85 6.12
N LEU A 77 8.63 -8.72 5.42
CA LEU A 77 7.67 -7.65 5.48
C LEU A 77 6.68 -7.81 4.33
N GLU A 78 5.40 -7.79 4.66
CA GLU A 78 4.31 -7.68 3.70
C GLU A 78 3.62 -6.33 3.91
N ILE A 79 3.51 -5.53 2.86
CA ILE A 79 2.74 -4.29 2.83
C ILE A 79 1.44 -4.55 2.10
N VAL A 80 0.34 -4.14 2.72
CA VAL A 80 -0.99 -4.11 2.11
C VAL A 80 -1.37 -2.64 1.94
N LYS A 81 -1.29 -2.16 0.72
CA LYS A 81 -1.56 -0.76 0.36
C LYS A 81 -2.95 -0.62 -0.25
N THR A 82 -3.71 0.37 0.22
CA THR A 82 -5.04 0.69 -0.31
C THR A 82 -5.13 2.15 -0.75
N GLY A 83 -6.07 2.43 -1.64
CA GLY A 83 -6.43 3.78 -2.07
C GLY A 83 -7.89 3.82 -2.54
N GLU A 84 -8.51 5.00 -2.54
CA GLU A 84 -9.87 5.18 -3.05
C GLU A 84 -9.91 5.06 -4.57
N MET A 85 -10.79 4.21 -5.09
CA MET A 85 -11.03 4.03 -6.53
C MET A 85 -12.49 4.26 -6.87
N PHE A 86 -12.77 4.79 -8.06
CA PHE A 86 -14.13 4.95 -8.57
C PHE A 86 -14.73 3.59 -8.89
N THR A 87 -15.74 3.16 -8.13
CA THR A 87 -16.29 1.80 -8.20
C THR A 87 -17.77 1.74 -8.58
N ASN A 88 -18.53 2.80 -8.30
CA ASN A 88 -19.97 2.81 -8.51
C ASN A 88 -20.51 4.25 -8.54
N ILE A 89 -21.82 4.37 -8.68
CA ILE A 89 -22.57 5.63 -8.64
C ILE A 89 -23.77 5.51 -7.70
N SER A 90 -24.17 6.62 -7.12
CA SER A 90 -25.53 6.82 -6.62
C SER A 90 -26.31 7.73 -7.56
N GLN A 91 -27.64 7.64 -7.52
CA GLN A 91 -28.54 8.43 -8.33
C GLN A 91 -29.60 9.06 -7.44
N GLU A 92 -29.87 10.34 -7.65
CA GLU A 92 -30.98 11.06 -7.03
C GLU A 92 -31.79 11.83 -8.08
N GLN A 93 -33.05 12.09 -7.79
CA GLN A 93 -33.89 12.87 -8.67
C GLN A 93 -33.92 14.34 -8.19
N THR A 94 -33.53 15.27 -9.07
CA THR A 94 -33.58 16.70 -8.84
C THR A 94 -34.61 17.37 -9.74
N GLU A 95 -34.82 18.66 -9.56
CA GLU A 95 -35.67 19.48 -10.48
C GLU A 95 -35.04 19.61 -11.87
N TYR A 96 -33.72 19.44 -12.00
CA TYR A 96 -32.98 19.51 -13.27
C TYR A 96 -32.77 18.12 -13.91
N GLY A 97 -33.34 17.07 -13.34
CA GLY A 97 -33.24 15.70 -13.84
C GLY A 97 -32.54 14.75 -12.86
N SER A 98 -32.18 13.57 -13.35
CA SER A 98 -31.42 12.60 -12.56
C SER A 98 -29.99 13.06 -12.40
N LYS A 99 -29.54 13.23 -11.16
CA LYS A 99 -28.16 13.56 -10.80
C LYS A 99 -27.44 12.29 -10.35
N TYR A 100 -26.23 12.09 -10.83
CA TYR A 100 -25.37 10.94 -10.52
C TYR A 100 -24.16 11.41 -9.71
N THR A 101 -23.88 10.70 -8.62
CA THR A 101 -22.72 11.01 -7.77
C THR A 101 -21.77 9.84 -7.77
N PRO A 102 -20.48 10.02 -8.11
CA PRO A 102 -19.45 8.98 -8.04
C PRO A 102 -19.30 8.42 -6.63
N ILE A 103 -19.12 7.10 -6.53
CA ILE A 103 -18.82 6.40 -5.29
C ILE A 103 -17.38 5.89 -5.34
N TRP A 104 -16.63 6.23 -4.32
CA TRP A 104 -15.25 5.87 -4.13
C TRP A 104 -15.12 4.86 -3.00
N GLU A 105 -14.41 3.76 -3.24
CA GLU A 105 -14.17 2.72 -2.24
C GLU A 105 -12.68 2.40 -2.14
N LEU A 106 -12.23 2.07 -0.94
CA LEU A 106 -10.87 1.58 -0.73
C LEU A 106 -10.67 0.23 -1.42
N ARG A 107 -9.65 0.16 -2.26
CA ARG A 107 -9.22 -1.03 -2.99
C ARG A 107 -7.71 -1.17 -2.88
N GLY A 108 -7.20 -2.36 -3.12
CA GLY A 108 -5.76 -2.60 -3.21
C GLY A 108 -5.12 -1.73 -4.29
N LEU A 109 -4.07 -0.98 -3.93
CA LEU A 109 -3.40 -0.03 -4.82
C LEU A 109 -2.13 -0.64 -5.40
N GLU A 110 -2.12 -0.90 -6.72
CA GLU A 110 -0.97 -1.43 -7.46
C GLU A 110 -0.02 -0.31 -7.87
N GLY A 111 1.29 -0.60 -7.90
CA GLY A 111 2.31 0.29 -8.44
C GLY A 111 2.96 1.22 -7.42
N VAL A 112 2.64 1.11 -6.13
CA VAL A 112 3.32 1.87 -5.07
C VAL A 112 4.66 1.22 -4.77
N THR A 113 5.73 1.99 -4.79
CA THR A 113 7.09 1.49 -4.58
C THR A 113 7.66 1.99 -3.26
N TYR A 114 8.23 1.05 -2.49
CA TYR A 114 8.86 1.30 -1.20
C TYR A 114 10.33 0.92 -1.22
N GLU A 115 11.15 1.73 -0.55
CA GLU A 115 12.50 1.36 -0.13
C GLU A 115 12.52 1.02 1.35
N ILE A 116 13.22 -0.08 1.68
CA ILE A 116 13.34 -0.60 3.05
C ILE A 116 14.78 -0.44 3.49
N TYR A 117 14.98 0.19 4.65
CA TYR A 117 16.29 0.46 5.23
C TYR A 117 16.38 -0.11 6.65
N ALA A 118 17.58 -0.50 7.07
CA ALA A 118 17.83 -0.80 8.48
C ALA A 118 17.70 0.48 9.32
N ALA A 119 16.81 0.49 10.30
CA ALA A 119 16.64 1.64 11.21
C ALA A 119 17.72 1.69 12.29
N LYS A 120 18.36 0.55 12.56
CA LYS A 120 19.50 0.35 13.46
C LYS A 120 20.39 -0.76 12.91
N ASP A 121 21.59 -0.91 13.45
CA ASP A 121 22.42 -2.07 13.15
C ASP A 121 21.65 -3.37 13.45
N ILE A 122 21.57 -4.23 12.45
CA ILE A 122 21.00 -5.57 12.59
C ILE A 122 22.15 -6.53 12.89
N VAL A 123 22.14 -7.07 14.09
CA VAL A 123 23.24 -7.91 14.58
C VAL A 123 22.81 -9.34 14.78
N SER A 124 23.78 -10.27 14.77
CA SER A 124 23.53 -11.66 15.13
C SER A 124 22.99 -11.76 16.56
N PRO A 125 22.20 -12.81 16.90
CA PRO A 125 21.65 -12.98 18.24
C PRO A 125 22.70 -12.97 19.37
N ASP A 126 23.94 -13.40 19.08
CA ASP A 126 25.05 -13.35 20.01
C ASP A 126 25.82 -12.01 20.02
N GLY A 127 25.39 -11.03 19.17
CA GLY A 127 25.96 -9.70 19.08
C GLY A 127 27.36 -9.60 18.47
N ARG A 128 27.85 -10.67 17.84
CA ARG A 128 29.26 -10.74 17.34
C ARG A 128 29.40 -10.30 15.89
N VAL A 129 28.33 -10.43 15.11
CA VAL A 129 28.33 -10.13 13.69
C VAL A 129 27.26 -9.09 13.40
N THR A 130 27.63 -8.02 12.72
CA THR A 130 26.67 -7.09 12.13
C THR A 130 26.27 -7.61 10.74
N TYR A 131 25.00 -7.93 10.56
CA TYR A 131 24.47 -8.42 9.30
C TYR A 131 24.15 -7.27 8.32
N VAL A 132 23.64 -6.14 8.87
CA VAL A 132 23.27 -4.94 8.13
C VAL A 132 23.59 -3.73 9.01
N GLU A 133 24.21 -2.70 8.44
CA GLU A 133 24.51 -1.46 9.15
C GLU A 133 23.28 -0.52 9.16
N GLU A 134 23.17 0.34 10.19
CA GLU A 134 22.14 1.39 10.25
C GLU A 134 22.17 2.26 9.01
N GLY A 135 20.99 2.50 8.40
CA GLY A 135 20.82 3.30 7.20
C GLY A 135 21.07 2.58 5.89
N GLU A 136 21.54 1.32 5.91
CA GLU A 136 21.70 0.52 4.69
C GLU A 136 20.36 0.15 4.08
N LYS A 137 20.21 0.34 2.76
CA LYS A 137 19.04 -0.12 2.01
C LYS A 137 19.09 -1.63 1.82
N VAL A 138 18.07 -2.30 2.34
CA VAL A 138 18.01 -3.76 2.31
C VAL A 138 17.13 -4.32 1.19
N ASP A 139 16.07 -3.59 0.78
CA ASP A 139 15.19 -4.04 -0.29
C ASP A 139 14.48 -2.87 -0.97
N THR A 140 13.90 -3.15 -2.13
CA THR A 140 12.95 -2.28 -2.83
C THR A 140 11.80 -3.16 -3.31
N ILE A 141 10.58 -2.83 -2.91
CA ILE A 141 9.38 -3.61 -3.21
C ILE A 141 8.30 -2.72 -3.85
N THR A 142 7.54 -3.30 -4.76
CA THR A 142 6.42 -2.59 -5.43
C THR A 142 5.15 -3.41 -5.26
N THR A 143 4.05 -2.75 -4.93
CA THR A 143 2.73 -3.39 -4.80
C THR A 143 2.24 -3.89 -6.15
N LYS A 144 1.66 -5.08 -6.13
CA LYS A 144 1.03 -5.75 -7.27
C LYS A 144 -0.49 -5.63 -7.19
N SER A 145 -1.19 -6.37 -8.03
CA SER A 145 -2.64 -6.53 -7.93
C SER A 145 -3.04 -6.83 -6.48
N GLU A 146 -4.17 -6.29 -6.04
CA GLU A 146 -4.64 -6.33 -4.65
C GLU A 146 -3.82 -5.47 -3.64
N GLY A 147 -2.85 -4.67 -4.11
CA GLY A 147 -2.08 -3.75 -3.27
C GLY A 147 -1.04 -4.43 -2.38
N ILE A 148 -0.60 -5.64 -2.71
CA ILE A 148 0.32 -6.41 -1.87
C ILE A 148 1.75 -6.33 -2.41
N ALA A 149 2.70 -6.01 -1.52
CA ALA A 149 4.12 -6.12 -1.76
C ALA A 149 4.78 -6.93 -0.64
N THR A 150 5.72 -7.83 -0.99
CA THR A 150 6.43 -8.66 -0.01
C THR A 150 7.93 -8.53 -0.22
N SER A 151 8.68 -8.30 0.85
CA SER A 151 10.14 -8.23 0.83
C SER A 151 10.78 -9.60 0.58
N LYS A 152 12.05 -9.59 0.23
CA LYS A 152 12.91 -10.77 0.42
C LYS A 152 12.98 -11.16 1.90
N GLU A 153 13.64 -12.27 2.20
CA GLU A 153 13.94 -12.64 3.58
C GLU A 153 14.93 -11.65 4.20
N LEU A 154 14.56 -11.10 5.36
CA LEU A 154 15.32 -10.13 6.14
C LEU A 154 15.62 -10.73 7.52
N TYR A 155 16.71 -10.32 8.13
CA TYR A 155 16.98 -10.65 9.53
C TYR A 155 15.98 -9.95 10.45
N PRO A 156 15.58 -10.54 11.59
CA PRO A 156 14.78 -9.83 12.59
C PRO A 156 15.51 -8.56 13.07
N GLY A 157 14.74 -7.45 13.19
CA GLY A 157 15.31 -6.17 13.56
C GLY A 157 14.35 -5.01 13.32
N GLU A 158 14.86 -3.78 13.51
CA GLU A 158 14.11 -2.54 13.28
C GLU A 158 14.41 -2.00 11.88
N TYR A 159 13.37 -1.74 11.11
CA TYR A 159 13.44 -1.21 9.76
C TYR A 159 12.62 0.05 9.63
N ARG A 160 12.99 0.92 8.69
CA ARG A 160 12.18 2.03 8.21
C ARG A 160 11.78 1.78 6.77
N ILE A 161 10.58 2.21 6.43
CA ILE A 161 9.99 2.07 5.12
C ILE A 161 9.72 3.48 4.59
N GLU A 162 10.16 3.75 3.38
CA GLU A 162 9.95 5.02 2.69
C GLU A 162 9.22 4.76 1.38
N GLU A 163 8.10 5.44 1.18
CA GLU A 163 7.42 5.43 -0.11
C GLU A 163 8.16 6.36 -1.07
N ILE A 164 8.54 5.85 -2.24
CA ILE A 164 9.32 6.60 -3.23
C ILE A 164 8.56 6.83 -4.53
N GLU A 165 7.49 6.09 -4.77
CA GLU A 165 6.66 6.21 -5.96
C GLU A 165 5.22 5.81 -5.65
N ALA A 166 4.27 6.68 -6.01
CA ALA A 166 2.82 6.42 -5.99
C ALA A 166 2.28 6.39 -7.42
N PRO A 167 1.21 5.65 -7.70
CA PRO A 167 0.53 5.67 -8.98
C PRO A 167 -0.07 7.04 -9.28
N GLU A 168 -0.34 7.30 -10.55
CA GLU A 168 -1.04 8.51 -10.99
C GLU A 168 -2.37 8.69 -10.24
N GLY A 169 -2.62 9.92 -9.79
CA GLY A 169 -3.83 10.26 -9.02
C GLY A 169 -3.72 10.04 -7.52
N TYR A 170 -2.55 9.63 -7.00
CA TYR A 170 -2.30 9.48 -5.56
C TYR A 170 -1.11 10.32 -5.12
N LEU A 171 -1.16 10.78 -3.87
CA LEU A 171 -0.05 11.50 -3.25
C LEU A 171 0.99 10.50 -2.76
N ILE A 172 2.26 10.87 -2.87
CA ILE A 172 3.34 10.13 -2.19
C ILE A 172 3.24 10.43 -0.70
N ASP A 173 3.23 9.36 0.11
CA ASP A 173 3.29 9.51 1.55
C ASP A 173 4.75 9.75 1.99
N GLU A 174 5.05 10.98 2.40
CA GLU A 174 6.38 11.38 2.87
C GLU A 174 6.66 10.93 4.33
N GLU A 175 5.68 10.33 5.01
CA GLU A 175 5.87 9.83 6.38
C GLU A 175 6.73 8.57 6.37
N ILE A 176 7.81 8.61 7.16
CA ILE A 176 8.69 7.44 7.33
C ILE A 176 8.04 6.47 8.31
N GLU A 177 7.67 5.32 7.82
CA GLU A 177 7.10 4.25 8.62
C GLU A 177 8.17 3.36 9.24
N ASN A 178 8.07 3.13 10.55
CA ASN A 178 8.95 2.20 11.26
C ASN A 178 8.25 0.87 11.53
N VAL A 179 8.97 -0.22 11.33
CA VAL A 179 8.48 -1.58 11.56
C VAL A 179 9.54 -2.40 12.30
N VAL A 180 9.08 -3.23 13.24
CA VAL A 180 9.91 -4.23 13.90
C VAL A 180 9.57 -5.59 13.32
N LEU A 181 10.53 -6.21 12.68
CA LEU A 181 10.43 -7.59 12.22
C LEU A 181 10.93 -8.50 13.33
N GLU A 182 10.06 -9.35 13.83
CA GLU A 182 10.38 -10.31 14.88
C GLU A 182 10.26 -11.73 14.32
N SER A 183 11.05 -12.63 14.85
CA SER A 183 10.91 -14.06 14.66
C SER A 183 11.12 -14.73 16.01
N LYS A 184 10.08 -15.37 16.53
CA LYS A 184 10.04 -15.87 17.92
C LYS A 184 9.93 -17.38 18.03
N ASP A 185 9.40 -18.02 17.00
CA ASP A 185 9.21 -19.47 16.99
C ASP A 185 10.38 -20.16 16.31
N GLU A 186 11.21 -20.85 17.09
CA GLU A 186 12.36 -21.61 16.57
C GLU A 186 11.97 -22.73 15.58
N LEU A 187 10.68 -23.06 15.49
CA LEU A 187 10.14 -24.03 14.54
C LEU A 187 9.67 -23.40 13.22
N VAL A 188 9.60 -22.07 13.14
CA VAL A 188 9.18 -21.33 11.94
C VAL A 188 10.36 -20.53 11.41
N ARG A 189 11.03 -21.04 10.37
CA ARG A 189 12.24 -20.42 9.81
C ARG A 189 12.02 -18.98 9.34
N VAL A 190 10.85 -18.68 8.76
CA VAL A 190 10.52 -17.36 8.23
C VAL A 190 9.13 -16.93 8.72
N GLU A 191 9.08 -15.89 9.52
CA GLU A 191 7.81 -15.24 9.93
C GLU A 191 7.52 -14.03 9.04
N THR A 192 6.22 -13.73 8.83
CA THR A 192 5.79 -12.57 8.04
C THR A 192 5.12 -11.55 8.95
N THR A 193 5.58 -10.31 8.86
CA THR A 193 4.93 -9.15 9.50
C THR A 193 4.20 -8.35 8.44
N THR A 194 2.89 -8.11 8.63
CA THR A 194 2.06 -7.35 7.69
C THR A 194 1.88 -5.91 8.20
N LYS A 195 2.05 -4.94 7.32
CA LYS A 195 1.78 -3.51 7.54
C LYS A 195 0.69 -3.04 6.57
N GLU A 196 -0.39 -2.47 7.10
CA GLU A 196 -1.46 -1.88 6.30
C GLU A 196 -1.22 -0.37 6.17
N LEU A 197 -1.27 0.15 4.94
CA LEU A 197 -1.06 1.57 4.60
C LEU A 197 -2.14 2.02 3.61
N ASN A 198 -2.42 3.32 3.59
CA ASN A 198 -3.42 3.91 2.70
C ASN A 198 -2.88 5.18 2.06
N ASP A 199 -3.10 5.35 0.74
CA ASP A 199 -2.78 6.59 0.04
C ASP A 199 -3.98 7.51 -0.07
N VAL A 200 -3.67 8.80 -0.02
CA VAL A 200 -4.61 9.87 -0.30
C VAL A 200 -4.70 10.07 -1.79
N ARG A 201 -5.92 9.94 -2.34
CA ARG A 201 -6.19 10.22 -3.74
C ARG A 201 -6.33 11.72 -4.01
N GLN A 202 -5.89 12.17 -5.17
CA GLN A 202 -6.20 13.51 -5.66
C GLN A 202 -7.70 13.64 -5.94
N LYS A 203 -8.27 14.77 -5.54
CA LYS A 203 -9.67 15.12 -5.77
C LYS A 203 -9.78 16.16 -6.87
N LEU A 204 -10.60 15.88 -7.86
CA LEU A 204 -10.76 16.68 -9.06
C LEU A 204 -12.06 17.49 -8.98
N LEU A 205 -11.93 18.82 -8.98
CA LEU A 205 -13.02 19.75 -8.76
C LEU A 205 -13.14 20.75 -9.92
N ILE A 206 -14.36 21.25 -10.17
CA ILE A 206 -14.61 22.36 -11.09
C ILE A 206 -15.01 23.58 -10.27
N SER A 207 -14.40 24.73 -10.54
CA SER A 207 -14.77 26.03 -9.98
C SER A 207 -15.32 26.94 -11.06
N LEU A 208 -16.38 27.65 -10.74
CA LEU A 208 -17.06 28.57 -11.63
C LEU A 208 -16.96 29.98 -11.10
N ARG A 209 -16.70 30.93 -12.01
CA ARG A 209 -16.88 32.35 -11.77
C ARG A 209 -17.91 32.90 -12.70
N LYS A 210 -18.98 33.46 -12.14
CA LYS A 210 -20.04 34.15 -12.86
C LYS A 210 -19.87 35.65 -12.72
N GLU A 211 -20.09 36.39 -13.81
CA GLU A 211 -20.16 37.82 -13.81
C GLU A 211 -21.55 38.24 -14.24
N PHE A 212 -22.21 39.06 -13.41
CA PHE A 212 -23.51 39.67 -13.72
C PHE A 212 -23.32 41.11 -14.15
N GLU A 213 -24.00 41.54 -15.21
CA GLU A 213 -24.04 42.95 -15.58
C GLU A 213 -24.69 43.81 -14.49
N ASP A 214 -24.09 44.97 -14.22
CA ASP A 214 -24.65 45.96 -13.31
C ASP A 214 -25.87 46.63 -13.94
N ILE A 215 -27.05 46.16 -13.61
CA ILE A 215 -28.34 46.78 -14.04
C ILE A 215 -28.82 47.70 -12.94
N ASN A 216 -28.84 49.01 -13.24
CA ASN A 216 -29.32 50.02 -12.31
C ASN A 216 -30.77 50.37 -12.58
N PHE A 217 -31.68 50.02 -11.66
CA PHE A 217 -33.07 50.51 -11.71
C PHE A 217 -33.19 51.90 -11.11
N ALA A 218 -33.98 52.76 -11.77
CA ALA A 218 -34.23 54.15 -11.34
C ALA A 218 -34.89 54.26 -9.94
N ASN A 219 -35.46 53.18 -9.42
CA ASN A 219 -36.12 53.12 -8.12
C ASN A 219 -35.21 52.65 -6.97
N GLY A 220 -33.89 52.36 -7.24
CA GLY A 220 -32.93 51.89 -6.24
C GLY A 220 -33.18 50.46 -5.76
N GLN A 221 -33.91 49.65 -6.53
CA GLN A 221 -34.12 48.23 -6.21
C GLN A 221 -32.82 47.43 -6.45
N GLU A 222 -32.37 46.70 -5.43
CA GLU A 222 -31.30 45.74 -5.56
C GLU A 222 -31.82 44.51 -6.32
N LEU A 223 -31.03 44.02 -7.27
CA LEU A 223 -31.32 42.81 -8.03
C LEU A 223 -30.75 41.58 -7.33
N GLU A 224 -31.50 40.52 -7.38
CA GLU A 224 -31.00 39.22 -7.06
C GLU A 224 -30.06 38.75 -8.19
N GLN A 225 -28.81 38.51 -7.87
CA GLN A 225 -27.79 37.99 -8.78
C GLN A 225 -27.58 36.52 -8.44
N ARG A 226 -28.37 35.64 -9.04
CA ARG A 226 -28.30 34.19 -8.81
C ARG A 226 -28.32 33.46 -10.16
N ALA A 227 -27.46 32.47 -10.30
CA ALA A 227 -27.47 31.55 -11.42
C ALA A 227 -27.20 30.10 -10.95
N VAL A 228 -27.76 29.15 -11.66
CA VAL A 228 -27.58 27.72 -11.39
C VAL A 228 -26.95 27.06 -12.60
N PHE A 229 -25.89 26.30 -12.37
CA PHE A 229 -25.16 25.60 -13.41
C PHE A 229 -25.22 24.07 -13.17
N GLY A 230 -25.31 23.33 -14.26
CA GLY A 230 -25.17 21.87 -14.23
C GLY A 230 -23.81 21.45 -14.81
N VAL A 231 -23.15 20.55 -14.10
CA VAL A 231 -21.95 19.85 -14.57
C VAL A 231 -22.38 18.53 -15.18
N TYR A 232 -22.03 18.30 -16.44
CA TYR A 232 -22.43 17.13 -17.21
C TYR A 232 -21.22 16.36 -17.73
N THR A 233 -21.37 15.05 -17.85
CA THR A 233 -20.39 14.24 -18.59
C THR A 233 -20.52 14.54 -20.08
N LYS A 234 -19.37 14.72 -20.76
CA LYS A 234 -19.32 14.78 -22.22
C LYS A 234 -19.26 13.38 -22.82
N ASP A 235 -18.50 12.50 -22.18
CA ASP A 235 -18.32 11.10 -22.55
C ASP A 235 -18.86 10.16 -21.46
N ARG A 236 -18.92 8.87 -21.76
CA ARG A 236 -19.29 7.83 -20.79
C ARG A 236 -18.18 7.67 -19.76
N LEU A 237 -18.56 7.47 -18.49
CA LEU A 237 -17.60 7.16 -17.44
C LEU A 237 -17.61 5.67 -17.08
N GLN A 238 -16.41 5.15 -16.86
CA GLN A 238 -16.17 3.76 -16.46
C GLN A 238 -15.55 3.71 -15.08
N THR A 239 -15.91 2.68 -14.32
CA THR A 239 -15.27 2.36 -13.05
C THR A 239 -13.88 1.77 -13.27
N VAL A 240 -13.09 1.62 -12.18
CA VAL A 240 -11.79 0.94 -12.21
C VAL A 240 -11.85 -0.46 -12.83
N ASP A 241 -12.97 -1.16 -12.69
CA ASP A 241 -13.19 -2.49 -13.28
C ASP A 241 -13.63 -2.44 -14.76
N GLY A 242 -13.63 -1.25 -15.39
CA GLY A 242 -14.02 -1.04 -16.79
C GLY A 242 -15.53 -1.14 -17.05
N LYS A 243 -16.36 -1.11 -16.02
CA LYS A 243 -17.82 -1.10 -16.17
C LYS A 243 -18.30 0.30 -16.48
N GLU A 244 -19.01 0.49 -17.60
CA GLU A 244 -19.72 1.75 -17.90
C GLU A 244 -20.85 1.93 -16.89
N VAL A 245 -20.85 3.06 -16.18
CA VAL A 245 -21.83 3.35 -15.12
C VAL A 245 -22.54 4.68 -15.31
N ILE A 246 -21.98 5.61 -16.10
CA ILE A 246 -22.56 6.90 -16.43
C ILE A 246 -22.52 7.08 -17.94
N GLU A 247 -23.70 7.37 -18.52
CA GLU A 247 -23.83 7.69 -19.95
C GLU A 247 -23.33 9.13 -20.21
N ALA A 248 -23.02 9.43 -21.48
CA ALA A 248 -22.79 10.81 -21.90
C ALA A 248 -24.03 11.69 -21.62
N ASP A 249 -23.81 12.99 -21.48
CA ASP A 249 -24.84 14.00 -21.17
C ASP A 249 -25.57 13.78 -19.84
N SER A 250 -24.95 13.08 -18.87
CA SER A 250 -25.48 12.86 -17.54
C SER A 250 -25.10 13.98 -16.58
N LEU A 251 -26.06 14.46 -15.79
CA LEU A 251 -25.86 15.47 -14.76
C LEU A 251 -25.14 14.88 -13.55
N LEU A 252 -23.99 15.48 -13.17
CA LEU A 252 -23.20 15.07 -12.01
C LEU A 252 -23.31 16.04 -10.85
N ASP A 253 -23.30 17.35 -11.11
CA ASP A 253 -23.41 18.35 -10.04
C ASP A 253 -24.27 19.52 -10.46
N ILE A 254 -24.78 20.23 -9.44
CA ILE A 254 -25.55 21.47 -9.58
C ILE A 254 -24.84 22.51 -8.72
N ILE A 255 -24.32 23.55 -9.37
CA ILE A 255 -23.56 24.62 -8.73
C ILE A 255 -24.41 25.88 -8.75
N GLU A 256 -24.73 26.42 -7.59
CA GLU A 256 -25.43 27.67 -7.41
C GLU A 256 -24.46 28.80 -7.13
N VAL A 257 -24.51 29.86 -7.88
CA VAL A 257 -23.67 31.06 -7.77
C VAL A 257 -24.54 32.25 -7.40
N GLU A 258 -24.14 32.93 -6.34
CA GLU A 258 -24.77 34.20 -5.90
C GLU A 258 -23.77 35.35 -6.05
N GLY A 259 -24.19 36.42 -6.74
CA GLY A 259 -23.27 37.53 -7.03
C GLY A 259 -22.09 37.13 -7.91
N ASN A 260 -20.99 37.86 -7.77
CA ASN A 260 -19.75 37.67 -8.54
C ASN A 260 -18.73 36.85 -7.73
N GLU A 261 -19.16 35.75 -7.09
CA GLU A 261 -18.32 34.90 -6.28
C GLU A 261 -17.83 33.67 -7.07
N ASP A 262 -16.68 33.16 -6.69
CA ASP A 262 -16.17 31.87 -7.18
C ASP A 262 -16.80 30.75 -6.38
N VAL A 263 -17.42 29.78 -7.06
CA VAL A 263 -18.04 28.63 -6.42
C VAL A 263 -17.44 27.33 -6.98
N THR A 264 -16.94 26.49 -6.09
CA THR A 264 -16.36 25.19 -6.45
C THR A 264 -17.40 24.07 -6.31
N SER A 265 -17.40 23.11 -7.22
CA SER A 265 -18.24 21.92 -7.17
C SER A 265 -18.06 21.19 -5.84
N THR A 266 -19.15 20.57 -5.38
CA THR A 266 -19.17 19.81 -4.12
C THR A 266 -18.81 18.35 -4.30
N ILE A 267 -18.76 17.88 -5.55
CA ILE A 267 -18.44 16.50 -5.87
C ILE A 267 -17.04 16.40 -6.45
N ASP A 268 -16.41 15.30 -6.12
CA ASP A 268 -15.12 14.86 -6.59
C ASP A 268 -15.33 14.01 -7.87
N LEU A 269 -14.80 14.50 -8.98
CA LEU A 269 -15.03 13.94 -10.31
C LEU A 269 -14.02 12.85 -10.65
N PRO A 270 -14.42 11.76 -11.32
CA PRO A 270 -13.47 10.90 -12.03
C PRO A 270 -12.74 11.66 -13.15
N GLU A 271 -11.60 11.17 -13.58
CA GLU A 271 -10.99 11.68 -14.82
C GLU A 271 -11.93 11.54 -16.00
N GLY A 272 -11.96 12.56 -16.86
CA GLY A 272 -12.80 12.55 -18.03
C GLY A 272 -13.11 13.92 -18.60
N SER A 273 -13.91 13.93 -19.66
CA SER A 273 -14.36 15.15 -20.32
C SER A 273 -15.75 15.54 -19.81
N TYR A 274 -15.89 16.78 -19.46
CA TYR A 274 -17.10 17.35 -18.88
C TYR A 274 -17.50 18.63 -19.61
N TYR A 275 -18.71 19.05 -19.39
CA TYR A 275 -19.16 20.38 -19.79
C TYR A 275 -20.09 20.98 -18.74
N VAL A 276 -20.07 22.31 -18.68
CA VAL A 276 -20.90 23.10 -17.80
C VAL A 276 -21.80 24.00 -18.63
N LYS A 277 -23.09 24.06 -18.26
CA LYS A 277 -24.08 24.97 -18.83
C LYS A 277 -24.96 25.55 -17.75
N GLU A 278 -25.48 26.75 -18.01
CA GLU A 278 -26.46 27.42 -17.16
C GLU A 278 -27.82 26.72 -17.26
N LEU A 279 -28.48 26.51 -16.13
CA LEU A 279 -29.79 25.89 -16.00
C LEU A 279 -30.87 26.90 -15.64
N GLU A 280 -30.52 27.88 -14.80
CA GLU A 280 -31.41 28.90 -14.29
C GLU A 280 -30.67 30.21 -14.02
N THR A 281 -31.32 31.34 -14.17
CA THR A 281 -30.80 32.64 -13.74
C THR A 281 -31.93 33.50 -13.18
N SER A 282 -31.62 34.43 -12.27
CA SER A 282 -32.57 35.33 -11.69
C SER A 282 -32.99 36.43 -12.68
N TYR A 283 -34.26 36.87 -12.61
CA TYR A 283 -34.73 38.01 -13.39
C TYR A 283 -34.00 39.31 -12.98
N PRO A 284 -33.58 40.17 -13.91
CA PRO A 284 -33.95 40.23 -15.33
C PRO A 284 -32.96 39.57 -16.32
N TYR A 285 -31.97 38.86 -15.81
CA TYR A 285 -30.96 38.24 -16.65
C TYR A 285 -31.53 37.14 -17.54
N THR A 286 -30.87 36.86 -18.65
CA THR A 286 -31.26 35.82 -19.60
C THR A 286 -30.30 34.64 -19.49
N ILE A 287 -30.83 33.42 -19.49
CA ILE A 287 -30.01 32.19 -19.46
C ILE A 287 -29.06 32.20 -20.65
N SER A 288 -27.78 32.00 -20.38
CA SER A 288 -26.77 31.85 -21.40
C SER A 288 -26.83 30.45 -22.06
N GLU A 289 -26.81 30.44 -23.41
CA GLU A 289 -26.70 29.18 -24.16
C GLU A 289 -25.25 28.69 -24.27
N GLU A 290 -24.30 29.37 -23.64
CA GLU A 290 -22.89 29.02 -23.66
C GLU A 290 -22.63 27.70 -22.92
N ILE A 291 -21.85 26.82 -23.54
CA ILE A 291 -21.38 25.58 -22.97
C ILE A 291 -19.86 25.67 -22.81
N ARG A 292 -19.36 25.42 -21.61
CA ARG A 292 -17.93 25.36 -21.32
C ARG A 292 -17.49 23.90 -21.14
N GLU A 293 -16.60 23.46 -22.03
CA GLU A 293 -15.99 22.13 -21.94
C GLU A 293 -14.72 22.18 -21.11
N VAL A 294 -14.49 21.14 -20.34
CA VAL A 294 -13.30 20.95 -19.52
C VAL A 294 -12.88 19.49 -19.52
N GLU A 295 -11.58 19.24 -19.66
CA GLU A 295 -10.99 17.95 -19.46
C GLU A 295 -10.34 17.91 -18.09
N VAL A 296 -10.71 16.92 -17.30
CA VAL A 296 -10.31 16.76 -15.90
C VAL A 296 -9.43 15.55 -15.78
N SER A 297 -8.21 15.72 -15.26
CA SER A 297 -7.20 14.68 -15.12
C SER A 297 -6.38 14.88 -13.87
N TYR A 298 -5.70 13.83 -13.42
CA TYR A 298 -4.74 13.93 -12.34
C TYR A 298 -3.48 14.69 -12.76
N GLU A 299 -2.80 15.33 -11.81
CA GLU A 299 -1.60 16.13 -12.07
C GLU A 299 -0.57 15.97 -10.95
N GLY A 300 0.55 15.32 -11.25
CA GLY A 300 1.64 15.11 -10.28
C GLY A 300 1.19 14.34 -9.04
N ASN A 301 1.95 14.42 -7.95
CA ASN A 301 1.73 13.65 -6.71
C ASN A 301 1.82 14.53 -5.44
N GLU A 302 1.73 15.87 -5.60
CA GLU A 302 2.02 16.81 -4.52
C GLU A 302 0.77 17.52 -3.97
N ARG A 303 -0.35 17.52 -4.72
CA ARG A 303 -1.57 18.26 -4.36
C ARG A 303 -2.76 17.34 -4.22
N GLU A 304 -3.46 17.44 -3.08
CA GLU A 304 -4.70 16.68 -2.85
C GLU A 304 -5.86 17.18 -3.71
N PHE A 305 -5.93 18.50 -3.96
CA PHE A 305 -7.03 19.10 -4.72
C PHE A 305 -6.51 19.70 -6.03
N ILE A 306 -7.09 19.26 -7.14
CA ILE A 306 -6.91 19.83 -8.47
C ILE A 306 -8.22 20.51 -8.85
N THR A 307 -8.19 21.83 -9.00
CA THR A 307 -9.38 22.63 -9.33
C THR A 307 -9.26 23.22 -10.73
N TYR A 308 -10.24 22.94 -11.57
CA TYR A 308 -10.35 23.47 -12.92
C TYR A 308 -11.26 24.70 -12.90
N GLU A 309 -10.67 25.88 -13.10
CA GLU A 309 -11.36 27.16 -13.06
C GLU A 309 -12.01 27.47 -14.42
N LEU A 310 -13.31 27.70 -14.44
CA LEU A 310 -14.08 28.14 -15.60
C LEU A 310 -14.48 29.63 -15.42
N GLU A 311 -13.70 30.51 -16.01
CA GLU A 311 -13.90 31.95 -15.95
C GLU A 311 -14.76 32.46 -17.10
N GLY A 312 -15.38 33.62 -16.90
CA GLY A 312 -15.99 34.43 -17.97
C GLY A 312 -17.33 33.95 -18.48
N MET A 313 -18.14 33.30 -17.64
CA MET A 313 -19.56 33.07 -17.94
C MET A 313 -20.35 34.35 -17.62
N VAL A 314 -20.74 35.08 -18.67
CA VAL A 314 -21.44 36.38 -18.57
C VAL A 314 -22.90 36.23 -18.96
N ASN A 315 -23.83 36.85 -18.22
CA ASN A 315 -25.22 37.02 -18.64
C ASN A 315 -25.45 38.46 -19.09
N ASP A 316 -26.03 38.58 -20.26
CA ASP A 316 -26.53 39.83 -20.81
C ASP A 316 -27.95 40.14 -20.26
#